data_76dae03aab4ca65d08dddc94bfee4eea
#
_entry.id   76dae03aab4ca65d08dddc94bfee4eea
#
_cell.length_a   1.000
_cell.length_b   1.000
_cell.length_c   1.000
_cell.angle_alpha   90.00
_cell.angle_beta   90.00
_cell.angle_gamma   90.00
#
_symmetry.space_group_name_H-M   'P 1'
#
loop_
_entity.id
_entity.type
_entity.pdbx_description
1 polymer ?
#
loop_
_entity_poly.entity_id
_entity_poly.type
_entity_poly.pdbx_seq_one_letter_code
_entity_poly.pdbx_strand_id
1 'polypeptide(L)'
;EYTRKSARSYDDERRRIESWLGDYMRFRRTAEGKNVFLSIDSRISHHNPLYKAWKTKSFTDGDITLHFVIMDIMEMTEEALPVSEIAEKIDEYLSAFPEPRVFDESTVRKKLKEYVKEGLLETEKHGKILYYKKAAECDCYNKDILDFFSETAPCGVIGSFLLDKIK
;
A
#
# COMPACT_ATOMS: atom_id res chain seq x y z
N GLU A 1 -17.14 -17.19 5.58
CA GLU A 1 -18.23 -16.66 4.75
C GLU A 1 -18.08 -15.15 4.65
N TYR A 2 -18.03 -14.61 3.42
CA TYR A 2 -17.84 -13.17 3.22
C TYR A 2 -19.14 -12.43 3.51
N THR A 3 -19.15 -11.66 4.58
CA THR A 3 -20.27 -10.80 4.94
C THR A 3 -20.13 -9.45 4.24
N ARG A 4 -20.79 -9.27 3.10
CA ARG A 4 -20.70 -8.06 2.31
C ARG A 4 -21.49 -6.90 2.92
N LYS A 5 -20.84 -5.73 2.90
CA LYS A 5 -21.53 -4.46 3.18
C LYS A 5 -22.41 -4.02 2.01
N SER A 6 -22.02 -4.32 0.76
CA SER A 6 -22.76 -4.05 -0.46
C SER A 6 -22.26 -4.90 -1.63
N ALA A 7 -23.05 -5.06 -2.70
CA ALA A 7 -22.64 -5.74 -3.94
C ALA A 7 -21.42 -5.04 -4.59
N ARG A 8 -21.39 -3.72 -4.58
CA ARG A 8 -20.28 -2.92 -5.11
C ARG A 8 -18.97 -3.21 -4.37
N SER A 9 -19.01 -3.27 -3.05
CA SER A 9 -17.85 -3.59 -2.22
C SER A 9 -17.27 -4.98 -2.55
N TYR A 10 -18.14 -5.97 -2.80
CA TYR A 10 -17.72 -7.29 -3.22
C TYR A 10 -17.04 -7.29 -4.59
N ASP A 11 -17.62 -6.57 -5.57
CA ASP A 11 -17.07 -6.51 -6.91
C ASP A 11 -15.72 -5.78 -6.95
N ASP A 12 -15.57 -4.71 -6.17
CA ASP A 12 -14.31 -3.98 -6.06
C ASP A 12 -13.20 -4.85 -5.43
N GLU A 13 -13.52 -5.60 -4.38
CA GLU A 13 -12.58 -6.53 -3.77
C GLU A 13 -12.25 -7.71 -4.68
N ARG A 14 -13.25 -8.25 -5.38
CA ARG A 14 -13.03 -9.31 -6.36
C ARG A 14 -12.09 -8.86 -7.47
N ARG A 15 -12.31 -7.68 -8.06
CA ARG A 15 -11.43 -7.12 -9.11
C ARG A 15 -10.01 -6.90 -8.62
N ARG A 16 -9.85 -6.44 -7.39
CA ARG A 16 -8.55 -6.26 -6.75
C ARG A 16 -7.80 -7.59 -6.63
N ILE A 17 -8.46 -8.63 -6.15
CA ILE A 17 -7.87 -9.96 -6.05
C ILE A 17 -7.58 -10.51 -7.46
N GLU A 18 -8.49 -10.36 -8.40
CA GLU A 18 -8.37 -10.85 -9.79
C GLU A 18 -7.18 -10.21 -10.52
N SER A 19 -6.88 -8.93 -10.27
CA SER A 19 -5.72 -8.25 -10.86
C SER A 19 -4.37 -8.87 -10.49
N TRP A 20 -4.28 -9.53 -9.33
CA TRP A 20 -3.04 -10.14 -8.83
C TRP A 20 -3.05 -11.67 -8.88
N LEU A 21 -4.20 -12.28 -8.73
CA LEU A 21 -4.38 -13.73 -8.60
C LEU A 21 -5.29 -14.30 -9.67
N GLY A 22 -5.60 -13.56 -10.73
CA GLY A 22 -6.54 -13.97 -11.77
C GLY A 22 -6.22 -15.35 -12.38
N ASP A 23 -4.94 -15.62 -12.60
CA ASP A 23 -4.48 -16.91 -13.14
C ASP A 23 -4.77 -18.09 -12.21
N TYR A 24 -4.92 -17.83 -10.93
CA TYR A 24 -5.21 -18.83 -9.91
C TYR A 24 -6.68 -18.86 -9.50
N MET A 25 -7.50 -17.92 -9.97
CA MET A 25 -8.92 -17.85 -9.68
C MET A 25 -9.70 -18.87 -10.51
N ARG A 26 -10.51 -19.64 -9.83
CA ARG A 26 -11.43 -20.62 -10.43
C ARG A 26 -12.82 -20.38 -9.88
N PHE A 27 -13.82 -20.87 -10.59
CA PHE A 27 -15.19 -20.75 -10.11
C PHE A 27 -15.98 -22.05 -10.35
N ARG A 28 -16.91 -22.30 -9.44
CA ARG A 28 -17.91 -23.37 -9.56
C ARG A 28 -19.29 -22.73 -9.49
N ARG A 29 -20.15 -23.12 -10.39
CA ARG A 29 -21.58 -22.79 -10.33
C ARG A 29 -22.30 -23.84 -9.48
N THR A 30 -23.09 -23.39 -8.52
CA THR A 30 -23.97 -24.19 -7.67
C THR A 30 -25.40 -23.67 -7.83
N ALA A 31 -26.38 -24.38 -7.29
CA ALA A 31 -27.77 -23.91 -7.25
C ALA A 31 -27.92 -22.57 -6.48
N GLU A 32 -27.02 -22.31 -5.54
CA GLU A 32 -27.01 -21.10 -4.71
C GLU A 32 -26.27 -19.90 -5.36
N GLY A 33 -25.57 -20.13 -6.50
CA GLY A 33 -24.86 -19.10 -7.21
C GLY A 33 -23.45 -19.49 -7.67
N LYS A 34 -22.64 -18.46 -7.94
CA LYS A 34 -21.25 -18.63 -8.40
C LYS A 34 -20.30 -18.52 -7.21
N ASN A 35 -19.66 -19.61 -6.87
CA ASN A 35 -18.59 -19.64 -5.87
C ASN A 35 -17.23 -19.45 -6.53
N VAL A 36 -16.45 -18.48 -6.04
CA VAL A 36 -15.09 -18.18 -6.51
C VAL A 36 -14.11 -18.74 -5.47
N PHE A 37 -13.07 -19.41 -5.92
CA PHE A 37 -12.01 -19.94 -5.07
C PHE A 37 -10.65 -19.81 -5.74
N LEU A 38 -9.59 -19.85 -4.94
CA LEU A 38 -8.22 -19.89 -5.42
C LEU A 38 -7.74 -21.33 -5.51
N SER A 39 -7.13 -21.69 -6.63
CA SER A 39 -6.48 -22.97 -6.84
C SER A 39 -5.02 -22.73 -7.18
N ILE A 40 -4.13 -22.98 -6.22
CA ILE A 40 -2.70 -22.74 -6.33
C ILE A 40 -1.97 -24.08 -6.18
N ASP A 41 -1.18 -24.44 -7.18
CA ASP A 41 -0.22 -25.53 -7.06
C ASP A 41 1.18 -24.96 -6.84
N SER A 42 1.63 -25.02 -5.58
CA SER A 42 2.93 -24.50 -5.18
C SER A 42 4.11 -25.20 -5.85
N ARG A 43 3.91 -26.42 -6.35
CA ARG A 43 4.94 -27.18 -7.10
C ARG A 43 5.20 -26.60 -8.49
N ILE A 44 4.21 -25.89 -9.05
CA ILE A 44 4.28 -25.29 -10.39
C ILE A 44 4.65 -23.82 -10.30
N SER A 45 4.13 -23.10 -9.30
CA SER A 45 4.26 -21.66 -9.23
C SER A 45 5.64 -21.16 -8.84
N HIS A 46 6.50 -21.98 -8.25
CA HIS A 46 7.85 -21.63 -7.75
C HIS A 46 7.92 -20.32 -6.91
N HIS A 47 6.80 -19.67 -6.62
CA HIS A 47 6.67 -18.47 -5.80
C HIS A 47 5.33 -18.48 -5.07
N ASN A 48 5.25 -17.77 -3.95
CA ASN A 48 4.01 -17.69 -3.18
C ASN A 48 3.11 -16.58 -3.75
N PRO A 49 2.07 -16.89 -4.52
CA PRO A 49 1.18 -15.88 -5.08
C PRO A 49 0.32 -15.19 -4.01
N LEU A 50 0.13 -15.80 -2.83
CA LEU A 50 -0.60 -15.19 -1.72
C LEU A 50 0.15 -14.00 -1.13
N TYR A 51 1.47 -13.97 -1.25
CA TYR A 51 2.25 -12.82 -0.84
C TYR A 51 1.92 -11.57 -1.68
N LYS A 52 1.74 -11.70 -2.98
CA LYS A 52 1.29 -10.61 -3.85
C LYS A 52 -0.09 -10.09 -3.45
N ALA A 53 -0.94 -10.93 -2.84
CA ALA A 53 -2.28 -10.56 -2.38
C ALA A 53 -2.30 -9.93 -0.98
N TRP A 54 -1.25 -10.09 -0.20
CA TRP A 54 -1.22 -9.68 1.22
C TRP A 54 -1.28 -8.19 1.41
N LYS A 55 -1.32 -7.34 0.71
CA LYS A 55 -1.61 -5.91 0.80
C LYS A 55 -1.99 -5.35 -0.58
N THR A 56 -2.79 -6.11 -1.31
CA THR A 56 -3.27 -5.62 -2.60
C THR A 56 -4.12 -4.39 -2.40
N LYS A 57 -3.52 -3.24 -2.66
CA LYS A 57 -4.24 -2.01 -2.95
C LYS A 57 -4.19 -1.81 -4.46
N SER A 58 -5.31 -1.57 -5.09
CA SER A 58 -5.30 -1.01 -6.42
C SER A 58 -4.92 0.46 -6.29
N PHE A 59 -3.76 0.82 -6.82
CA PHE A 59 -3.33 2.20 -6.90
C PHE A 59 -3.87 2.80 -8.20
N THR A 60 -4.52 3.96 -8.08
CA THR A 60 -4.81 4.82 -9.22
C THR A 60 -3.56 5.64 -9.54
N ASP A 61 -3.49 6.22 -10.75
CA ASP A 61 -2.41 7.16 -11.11
C ASP A 61 -2.31 8.30 -10.11
N GLY A 62 -3.45 8.76 -9.57
CA GLY A 62 -3.50 9.78 -8.53
C GLY A 62 -2.88 9.32 -7.22
N ASP A 63 -3.08 8.07 -6.81
CA ASP A 63 -2.46 7.50 -5.60
C ASP A 63 -0.95 7.43 -5.74
N ILE A 64 -0.47 7.03 -6.92
CA ILE A 64 0.96 6.94 -7.24
C ILE A 64 1.59 8.34 -7.23
N THR A 65 0.97 9.30 -7.91
CA THR A 65 1.43 10.69 -7.94
C THR A 65 1.53 11.27 -6.53
N LEU A 66 0.45 11.17 -5.74
CA LEU A 66 0.44 11.66 -4.36
C LEU A 66 1.50 10.98 -3.49
N HIS A 67 1.74 9.68 -3.68
CA HIS A 67 2.75 8.97 -2.91
C HIS A 67 4.14 9.60 -3.11
N PHE A 68 4.57 9.70 -4.36
CA PHE A 68 5.90 10.23 -4.66
C PHE A 68 6.04 11.69 -4.25
N VAL A 69 5.07 12.53 -4.57
CA VAL A 69 5.13 13.97 -4.24
C VAL A 69 5.12 14.19 -2.73
N ILE A 70 4.28 13.50 -1.97
CA ILE A 70 4.26 13.62 -0.50
C ILE A 70 5.59 13.14 0.10
N MET A 71 6.14 12.01 -0.37
CA MET A 71 7.41 11.51 0.15
C MET A 71 8.56 12.46 -0.15
N ASP A 72 8.63 13.04 -1.36
CA ASP A 72 9.63 14.04 -1.72
C ASP A 72 9.53 15.29 -0.83
N ILE A 73 8.32 15.80 -0.60
CA ILE A 73 8.11 16.96 0.29
C ILE A 73 8.59 16.64 1.71
N MET A 74 8.24 15.46 2.23
CA MET A 74 8.62 15.03 3.57
C MET A 74 10.12 14.76 3.70
N GLU A 75 10.79 14.34 2.62
CA GLU A 75 12.24 14.14 2.60
C GLU A 75 13.00 15.46 2.59
N MET A 76 12.48 16.47 1.89
CA MET A 76 13.09 17.80 1.78
C MET A 76 12.83 18.70 2.99
N THR A 77 11.92 18.30 3.88
CA THR A 77 11.48 19.14 5.00
C THR A 77 11.79 18.45 6.34
N GLU A 78 12.64 19.07 7.14
CA GLU A 78 12.97 18.54 8.48
C GLU A 78 11.88 18.84 9.52
N GLU A 79 11.07 19.88 9.29
CA GLU A 79 10.01 20.32 10.22
C GLU A 79 8.68 19.61 9.92
N ALA A 80 7.88 19.47 10.98
CA ALA A 80 6.54 18.94 10.84
C ALA A 80 5.61 19.97 10.16
N LEU A 81 4.82 19.55 9.17
CA LEU A 81 3.95 20.41 8.36
C LEU A 81 2.47 20.12 8.61
N PRO A 82 1.58 21.14 8.66
CA PRO A 82 0.14 20.95 8.67
C PRO A 82 -0.38 20.54 7.29
N VAL A 83 -1.58 19.93 7.25
CA VAL A 83 -2.19 19.46 5.99
C VAL A 83 -2.30 20.56 4.93
N SER A 84 -2.68 21.78 5.32
CA SER A 84 -2.84 22.91 4.39
C SER A 84 -1.53 23.24 3.66
N GLU A 85 -0.44 23.30 4.41
CA GLU A 85 0.88 23.60 3.82
C GLU A 85 1.39 22.45 2.94
N ILE A 86 1.12 21.20 3.32
CA ILE A 86 1.44 20.05 2.46
C ILE A 86 0.65 20.11 1.16
N ALA A 87 -0.63 20.48 1.22
CA ALA A 87 -1.46 20.61 0.01
C ALA A 87 -0.96 21.73 -0.90
N GLU A 88 -0.58 22.89 -0.35
CA GLU A 88 0.02 23.99 -1.11
C GLU A 88 1.33 23.57 -1.79
N LYS A 89 2.21 22.88 -1.07
CA LYS A 89 3.46 22.36 -1.63
C LYS A 89 3.22 21.30 -2.73
N ILE A 90 2.18 20.47 -2.62
CA ILE A 90 1.79 19.54 -3.66
C ILE A 90 1.36 20.27 -4.92
N ASP A 91 0.52 21.30 -4.79
CA ASP A 91 0.06 22.10 -5.92
C ASP A 91 1.23 22.86 -6.58
N GLU A 92 2.14 23.42 -5.80
CA GLU A 92 3.35 24.06 -6.29
C GLU A 92 4.23 23.06 -7.08
N TYR A 93 4.49 21.89 -6.50
CA TYR A 93 5.30 20.84 -7.14
C TYR A 93 4.68 20.39 -8.47
N LEU A 94 3.38 20.16 -8.48
CA LEU A 94 2.68 19.69 -9.68
C LEU A 94 2.48 20.76 -10.73
N SER A 95 2.50 22.04 -10.36
CA SER A 95 2.41 23.17 -11.32
C SER A 95 3.54 23.21 -12.34
N ALA A 96 4.67 22.57 -12.04
CA ALA A 96 5.81 22.47 -12.94
C ALA A 96 5.57 21.52 -14.15
N PHE A 97 4.51 20.71 -14.11
CA PHE A 97 4.20 19.75 -15.17
C PHE A 97 3.24 20.36 -16.20
N PRO A 98 3.30 19.93 -17.48
CA PRO A 98 2.47 20.46 -18.56
C PRO A 98 0.95 20.31 -18.33
N GLU A 99 0.56 19.23 -17.64
CA GLU A 99 -0.83 18.95 -17.26
C GLU A 99 -0.88 18.76 -15.74
N PRO A 100 -0.95 19.86 -14.97
CA PRO A 100 -0.93 19.79 -13.52
C PRO A 100 -2.19 19.11 -13.00
N ARG A 101 -2.01 18.10 -12.17
CA ARG A 101 -3.11 17.43 -11.48
C ARG A 101 -3.38 18.16 -10.16
N VAL A 102 -4.64 18.45 -9.88
CA VAL A 102 -5.06 19.12 -8.65
C VAL A 102 -5.66 18.08 -7.70
N PHE A 103 -5.27 18.14 -6.44
CA PHE A 103 -5.81 17.31 -5.37
C PHE A 103 -6.48 18.19 -4.31
N ASP A 104 -7.69 17.84 -3.92
CA ASP A 104 -8.35 18.53 -2.81
C ASP A 104 -7.69 18.15 -1.46
N GLU A 105 -7.71 19.09 -0.52
CA GLU A 105 -7.10 18.90 0.81
C GLU A 105 -7.68 17.68 1.54
N SER A 106 -8.93 17.31 1.29
CA SER A 106 -9.57 16.14 1.91
C SER A 106 -8.94 14.84 1.43
N THR A 107 -8.53 14.77 0.18
CA THR A 107 -7.82 13.64 -0.42
C THR A 107 -6.40 13.53 0.14
N VAL A 108 -5.68 14.65 0.19
CA VAL A 108 -4.35 14.72 0.82
C VAL A 108 -4.44 14.26 2.29
N ARG A 109 -5.39 14.79 3.05
CA ARG A 109 -5.60 14.45 4.46
C ARG A 109 -5.88 12.96 4.68
N LYS A 110 -6.68 12.34 3.80
CA LYS A 110 -6.94 10.88 3.87
C LYS A 110 -5.66 10.10 3.64
N LYS A 111 -4.85 10.51 2.67
CA LYS A 111 -3.60 9.85 2.34
C LYS A 111 -2.56 9.97 3.45
N LEU A 112 -2.42 11.15 4.04
CA LEU A 112 -1.53 11.36 5.19
C LEU A 112 -1.92 10.48 6.39
N LYS A 113 -3.23 10.38 6.70
CA LYS A 113 -3.70 9.47 7.76
C LYS A 113 -3.39 8.00 7.46
N GLU A 114 -3.46 7.61 6.21
CA GLU A 114 -3.09 6.26 5.77
C GLU A 114 -1.60 6.02 6.02
N TYR A 115 -0.74 6.96 5.67
CA TYR A 115 0.70 6.86 5.88
C TYR A 115 1.10 6.85 7.35
N VAL A 116 0.39 7.58 8.21
CA VAL A 116 0.57 7.47 9.66
C VAL A 116 0.23 6.06 10.15
N LYS A 117 -0.88 5.48 9.66
CA LYS A 117 -1.28 4.12 10.02
C LYS A 117 -0.27 3.07 9.52
N GLU A 118 0.40 3.34 8.41
CA GLU A 118 1.42 2.48 7.82
C GLU A 118 2.81 2.69 8.44
N GLY A 119 2.95 3.68 9.33
CA GLY A 119 4.22 3.99 9.98
C GLY A 119 5.23 4.74 9.09
N LEU A 120 4.78 5.28 7.95
CA LEU A 120 5.62 6.10 7.06
C LEU A 120 5.75 7.53 7.55
N LEU A 121 4.72 8.04 8.21
CA LEU A 121 4.67 9.36 8.80
C LEU A 121 4.34 9.30 10.29
N GLU A 122 4.83 10.26 11.03
CA GLU A 122 4.46 10.54 12.42
C GLU A 122 3.65 11.83 12.50
N THR A 123 2.91 11.99 13.59
CA THR A 123 2.12 13.19 13.83
C THR A 123 2.50 13.87 15.14
N GLU A 124 2.56 15.19 15.09
CA GLU A 124 2.68 16.05 16.26
C GLU A 124 1.46 16.96 16.37
N LYS A 125 0.97 17.17 17.57
CA LYS A 125 -0.20 18.03 17.80
C LYS A 125 0.20 19.32 18.46
N HIS A 126 -0.04 20.44 17.79
CA HIS A 126 0.15 21.78 18.33
C HIS A 126 -1.22 22.47 18.46
N GLY A 127 -1.71 22.53 19.68
CA GLY A 127 -3.06 23.05 19.95
C GLY A 127 -4.15 22.17 19.33
N LYS A 128 -4.89 22.73 18.34
CA LYS A 128 -5.94 22.02 17.59
C LYS A 128 -5.48 21.49 16.23
N ILE A 129 -4.26 21.83 15.79
CA ILE A 129 -3.74 21.49 14.48
C ILE A 129 -2.84 20.28 14.60
N LEU A 130 -2.96 19.38 13.63
CA LEU A 130 -2.14 18.19 13.48
C LEU A 130 -1.07 18.46 12.43
N TYR A 131 0.18 18.21 12.77
CA TYR A 131 1.35 18.33 11.92
C TYR A 131 1.87 16.95 11.58
N TYR A 132 2.44 16.80 10.41
CA TYR A 132 2.96 15.53 9.88
C TYR A 132 4.44 15.71 9.57
N LYS A 133 5.22 14.69 9.89
CA LYS A 133 6.64 14.59 9.53
C LYS A 133 6.97 13.16 9.11
N LYS A 134 8.10 12.98 8.43
CA LYS A 134 8.61 11.65 8.11
C LYS A 134 8.85 10.89 9.42
N ALA A 135 8.41 9.64 9.48
CA ALA A 135 8.72 8.79 10.61
C ALA A 135 10.24 8.54 10.64
N ALA A 136 10.83 8.52 11.82
CA ALA A 136 12.20 8.11 11.97
C ALA A 136 12.37 6.71 11.34
N GLU A 137 13.40 6.54 10.52
CA GLU A 137 13.69 5.23 9.94
C GLU A 137 13.80 4.23 11.08
N CYS A 138 12.82 3.36 11.17
CA CYS A 138 12.90 2.25 12.08
C CYS A 138 13.81 1.21 11.43
N ASP A 139 14.99 1.00 12.00
CA ASP A 139 15.89 -0.10 11.64
C ASP A 139 15.28 -1.49 11.92
N CYS A 140 14.05 -1.53 12.40
CA CYS A 140 13.32 -2.77 12.56
C CYS A 140 12.73 -3.23 11.23
N TYR A 141 13.59 -3.81 10.39
CA TYR A 141 13.11 -4.77 9.41
C TYR A 141 12.20 -5.75 10.15
N ASN A 142 10.97 -5.87 9.70
CA ASN A 142 10.05 -6.82 10.31
C ASN A 142 10.62 -8.23 10.11
N LYS A 143 11.27 -8.74 11.15
CA LYS A 143 11.99 -10.01 11.12
C LYS A 143 11.10 -11.16 10.67
N ASP A 144 9.80 -11.12 11.04
CA ASP A 144 8.82 -12.12 10.67
C ASP A 144 8.58 -12.14 9.14
N ILE A 145 8.65 -10.98 8.49
CA ILE A 145 8.54 -10.88 7.03
C ILE A 145 9.79 -11.45 6.36
N LEU A 146 10.96 -11.16 6.87
CA LEU A 146 12.21 -11.67 6.33
C LEU A 146 12.33 -13.18 6.56
N ASP A 147 11.93 -13.68 7.71
CA ASP A 147 11.86 -15.09 8.02
C ASP A 147 10.89 -15.82 7.07
N PHE A 148 9.72 -15.23 6.82
CA PHE A 148 8.76 -15.76 5.83
C PHE A 148 9.37 -15.82 4.43
N PHE A 149 10.10 -14.79 4.01
CA PHE A 149 10.74 -14.78 2.69
C PHE A 149 11.89 -15.76 2.57
N SER A 150 12.60 -16.05 3.65
CA SER A 150 13.69 -17.04 3.64
C SER A 150 13.18 -18.45 3.32
N GLU A 151 11.92 -18.75 3.67
CA GLU A 151 11.26 -20.04 3.45
C GLU A 151 10.67 -20.20 2.03
N THR A 152 10.57 -19.12 1.23
CA THR A 152 9.88 -19.14 -0.07
C THR A 152 10.82 -18.94 -1.24
N ALA A 153 10.97 -19.95 -2.11
CA ALA A 153 11.69 -19.82 -3.37
C ALA A 153 10.90 -18.95 -4.37
N PRO A 154 11.54 -18.06 -5.18
CA PRO A 154 12.98 -17.76 -5.22
C PRO A 154 13.43 -16.73 -4.17
N CYS A 155 12.52 -16.22 -3.35
CA CYS A 155 12.81 -15.16 -2.39
C CYS A 155 13.69 -15.65 -1.23
N GLY A 156 13.79 -16.96 -1.01
CA GLY A 156 14.59 -17.56 0.05
C GLY A 156 16.06 -17.11 0.05
N VAL A 157 16.67 -17.00 -1.13
CA VAL A 157 18.06 -16.50 -1.25
C VAL A 157 18.16 -15.04 -0.83
N ILE A 158 17.22 -14.20 -1.28
CA ILE A 158 17.19 -12.77 -0.95
C ILE A 158 16.83 -12.57 0.52
N GLY A 159 15.85 -13.29 1.03
CA GLY A 159 15.44 -13.24 2.44
C GLY A 159 16.57 -13.65 3.37
N SER A 160 17.27 -14.75 3.09
CA SER A 160 18.44 -15.20 3.86
C SER A 160 19.57 -14.19 3.82
N PHE A 161 19.86 -13.61 2.64
CA PHE A 161 20.88 -12.58 2.49
C PHE A 161 20.56 -11.32 3.32
N LEU A 162 19.31 -10.87 3.30
CA LEU A 162 18.87 -9.72 4.09
C LEU A 162 18.95 -10.00 5.59
N LEU A 163 18.54 -11.19 6.04
CA LEU A 163 18.64 -11.60 7.44
C LEU A 163 20.10 -11.62 7.93
N ASP A 164 21.04 -12.09 7.09
CA ASP A 164 22.45 -12.11 7.44
C ASP A 164 23.10 -10.70 7.51
N LYS A 165 22.50 -9.73 6.79
CA LYS A 165 22.94 -8.33 6.84
C LYS A 165 22.46 -7.59 8.08
N ILE A 166 21.38 -8.05 8.71
CA ILE A 166 20.74 -7.41 9.88
C ILE A 166 21.31 -7.96 11.20
N LYS A 167 22.00 -9.09 11.17
CA LYS A 167 22.75 -9.62 12.31
C LYS A 167 24.06 -8.87 12.52
#